data_519208d6e492f1c8f5461ee11af062dd
#
_entry.id   519208d6e492f1c8f5461ee11af062dd
#
_cell.length_a   1.000
_cell.length_b   1.000
_cell.length_c   1.000
_cell.angle_alpha   90.00
_cell.angle_beta   90.00
_cell.angle_gamma   90.00
#
_symmetry.space_group_name_H-M   'P 1'
#
loop_
_entity.id
_entity.type
_entity.pdbx_description
1 polymer ?
#
loop_
_entity_poly.entity_id
_entity_poly.type
_entity_poly.pdbx_seq_one_letter_code
_entity_poly.pdbx_strand_id
1 'polypeptide(L)'
;MRIQWKQSFAFVSVVVLLAGLAYSQSATTGAIEGKVTDDQGTILPGAQVKLSSPDLIGGAQTKVTNAEGKYRFVALPRGTYALEASLLGFVTVKKDDVKVFVGETITIDLTLKIGKLEEEVTVKAAAPVVDVKDTQMNA
;
A
#
# COMPACT_ATOMS: atom_id res chain seq x y z
N MET A 1 -13.79 0.32 -64.88
CA MET A 1 -13.89 -0.59 -63.73
C MET A 1 -12.53 -0.93 -63.06
N ARG A 2 -11.43 -0.35 -63.53
CA ARG A 2 -10.06 -0.63 -62.98
C ARG A 2 -9.55 0.37 -61.94
N ILE A 3 -10.25 1.48 -61.74
CA ILE A 3 -9.81 2.58 -60.84
C ILE A 3 -10.29 2.36 -59.42
N GLN A 4 -11.42 1.72 -59.23
CA GLN A 4 -12.04 1.52 -57.91
C GLN A 4 -11.24 0.52 -57.02
N TRP A 5 -10.61 -0.45 -57.63
CA TRP A 5 -9.84 -1.48 -56.88
C TRP A 5 -8.57 -0.92 -56.27
N LYS A 6 -7.89 -0.01 -56.97
CA LYS A 6 -6.66 0.63 -56.45
C LYS A 6 -6.95 1.54 -55.24
N GLN A 7 -8.08 2.21 -55.22
CA GLN A 7 -8.48 3.05 -54.08
C GLN A 7 -8.89 2.21 -52.87
N SER A 8 -9.57 1.08 -53.09
CA SER A 8 -9.92 0.15 -51.99
C SER A 8 -8.69 -0.51 -51.37
N PHE A 9 -7.67 -0.85 -52.16
CA PHE A 9 -6.40 -1.39 -51.65
C PHE A 9 -5.61 -0.36 -50.84
N ALA A 10 -5.62 0.90 -51.26
CA ALA A 10 -4.96 1.98 -50.51
C ALA A 10 -5.66 2.23 -49.15
N PHE A 11 -6.97 2.17 -49.10
CA PHE A 11 -7.74 2.36 -47.86
C PHE A 11 -7.52 1.22 -46.88
N VAL A 12 -7.50 -0.02 -47.35
CA VAL A 12 -7.20 -1.20 -46.52
C VAL A 12 -5.77 -1.16 -45.98
N SER A 13 -4.81 -0.74 -46.79
CA SER A 13 -3.40 -0.61 -46.37
C SER A 13 -3.21 0.46 -45.29
N VAL A 14 -3.93 1.59 -45.38
CA VAL A 14 -3.87 2.67 -44.37
C VAL A 14 -4.51 2.23 -43.04
N VAL A 15 -5.61 1.49 -43.09
CA VAL A 15 -6.29 0.97 -41.91
C VAL A 15 -5.43 -0.07 -41.19
N VAL A 16 -4.74 -0.96 -41.92
CA VAL A 16 -3.82 -1.94 -41.33
C VAL A 16 -2.58 -1.27 -40.73
N LEU A 17 -2.08 -0.20 -41.34
CA LEU A 17 -0.95 0.56 -40.81
C LEU A 17 -1.28 1.30 -39.51
N LEU A 18 -2.51 1.85 -39.43
CA LEU A 18 -3.00 2.52 -38.21
C LEU A 18 -3.29 1.54 -37.05
N ALA A 19 -3.70 0.33 -37.34
CA ALA A 19 -3.93 -0.72 -36.32
C ALA A 19 -2.62 -1.19 -35.66
N GLY A 20 -1.48 -1.06 -36.31
CA GLY A 20 -0.17 -1.44 -35.77
C GLY A 20 0.39 -0.51 -34.70
N LEU A 21 -0.11 0.71 -34.59
CA LEU A 21 0.38 1.71 -33.62
C LEU A 21 -0.27 1.62 -32.23
N ALA A 22 -1.32 0.80 -32.09
CA ALA A 22 -2.09 0.71 -30.85
C ALA A 22 -1.47 -0.22 -29.78
N TYR A 23 -0.42 -0.95 -30.06
CA TYR A 23 0.14 -1.96 -29.15
C TYR A 23 1.35 -1.52 -28.34
N SER A 24 1.77 -0.27 -28.43
CA SER A 24 2.93 0.23 -27.69
C SER A 24 2.55 1.00 -26.41
N GLN A 25 1.66 0.43 -25.58
CA GLN A 25 1.47 0.95 -24.22
C GLN A 25 2.39 0.17 -23.28
N SER A 26 3.62 0.62 -23.13
CA SER A 26 4.52 0.14 -22.10
C SER A 26 3.93 0.49 -20.74
N ALA A 27 3.67 -0.51 -19.91
CA ALA A 27 3.32 -0.28 -18.52
C ALA A 27 4.47 0.50 -17.86
N THR A 28 4.18 1.70 -17.35
CA THR A 28 5.16 2.55 -16.66
C THR A 28 5.08 2.39 -15.14
N THR A 29 4.21 1.52 -14.66
CA THR A 29 3.88 1.35 -13.24
C THR A 29 3.87 -0.13 -12.87
N GLY A 30 4.04 -0.41 -11.57
CA GLY A 30 3.88 -1.73 -10.99
C GLY A 30 2.62 -1.82 -10.11
N ALA A 31 2.46 -2.95 -9.42
CA ALA A 31 1.37 -3.18 -8.48
C ALA A 31 1.85 -3.98 -7.27
N ILE A 32 1.17 -3.80 -6.14
CA ILE A 32 1.32 -4.64 -4.94
C ILE A 32 -0.04 -5.22 -4.62
N GLU A 33 -0.10 -6.52 -4.36
CA GLU A 33 -1.30 -7.20 -3.88
C GLU A 33 -0.96 -8.21 -2.79
N GLY A 34 -1.94 -8.71 -2.09
CA GLY A 34 -1.76 -9.73 -1.07
C GLY A 34 -3.01 -9.98 -0.26
N LYS A 35 -2.86 -10.81 0.76
CA LYS A 35 -3.90 -11.14 1.74
C LYS A 35 -3.47 -10.71 3.13
N VAL A 36 -4.46 -10.38 3.95
CA VAL A 36 -4.28 -10.17 5.38
C VAL A 36 -4.95 -11.33 6.12
N THR A 37 -4.18 -12.00 6.96
CA THR A 37 -4.63 -13.14 7.77
C THR A 37 -4.23 -12.95 9.22
N ASP A 38 -4.83 -13.72 10.12
CA ASP A 38 -4.33 -13.87 11.49
C ASP A 38 -3.21 -14.94 11.57
N ASP A 39 -2.71 -15.19 12.77
CA ASP A 39 -1.70 -16.21 13.04
C ASP A 39 -2.22 -17.66 12.93
N GLN A 40 -3.54 -17.85 12.82
CA GLN A 40 -4.19 -19.13 12.53
C GLN A 40 -4.43 -19.35 11.04
N GLY A 41 -4.11 -18.37 10.20
CA GLY A 41 -4.37 -18.39 8.77
C GLY A 41 -5.78 -17.98 8.38
N THR A 42 -6.58 -17.46 9.32
CA THR A 42 -7.92 -16.96 9.05
C THR A 42 -7.84 -15.64 8.28
N ILE A 43 -8.60 -15.51 7.22
CA ILE A 43 -8.67 -14.26 6.45
C ILE A 43 -9.28 -13.13 7.29
N LEU A 44 -8.74 -11.93 7.14
CA LEU A 44 -9.18 -10.73 7.86
C LEU A 44 -9.77 -9.71 6.90
N PRO A 45 -11.09 -9.76 6.63
CA PRO A 45 -11.77 -8.71 5.88
C PRO A 45 -11.88 -7.43 6.72
N GLY A 46 -11.88 -6.28 6.06
CA GLY A 46 -12.00 -4.99 6.74
C GLY A 46 -10.70 -4.47 7.37
N ALA A 47 -9.58 -5.17 7.21
CA ALA A 47 -8.28 -4.67 7.65
C ALA A 47 -7.84 -3.49 6.78
N GLN A 48 -7.31 -2.45 7.40
CA GLN A 48 -6.75 -1.30 6.70
C GLN A 48 -5.30 -1.60 6.35
N VAL A 49 -4.97 -1.46 5.07
CA VAL A 49 -3.59 -1.55 4.57
C VAL A 49 -3.19 -0.19 4.05
N LYS A 50 -2.19 0.40 4.67
CA LYS A 50 -1.60 1.69 4.29
C LYS A 50 -0.31 1.46 3.55
N LEU A 51 -0.18 2.08 2.39
CA LEU A 51 1.03 2.11 1.57
C LEU A 51 1.65 3.49 1.64
N SER A 52 2.93 3.57 1.94
CA SER A 52 3.69 4.82 1.97
C SER A 52 5.02 4.68 1.26
N SER A 53 5.48 5.77 0.64
CA SER A 53 6.79 5.86 0.01
C SER A 53 7.14 7.34 -0.18
N PRO A 54 8.44 7.72 -0.08
CA PRO A 54 8.89 9.05 -0.49
C PRO A 54 8.68 9.30 -1.99
N ASP A 55 8.64 8.23 -2.81
CA ASP A 55 8.46 8.31 -4.26
C ASP A 55 6.98 8.39 -4.68
N LEU A 56 6.03 8.30 -3.74
CA LEU A 56 4.61 8.30 -4.02
C LEU A 56 4.05 9.72 -4.12
N ILE A 57 3.71 10.12 -5.33
CA ILE A 57 3.06 11.41 -5.58
C ILE A 57 1.64 11.36 -5.01
N GLY A 58 1.30 12.30 -4.12
CA GLY A 58 -0.01 12.36 -3.45
C GLY A 58 -0.05 11.77 -2.04
N GLY A 59 1.10 11.28 -1.52
CA GLY A 59 1.21 10.80 -0.14
C GLY A 59 0.77 9.34 0.04
N ALA A 60 0.61 8.93 1.28
CA ALA A 60 0.23 7.56 1.62
C ALA A 60 -1.17 7.19 1.10
N GLN A 61 -1.30 5.99 0.56
CA GLN A 61 -2.58 5.42 0.12
C GLN A 61 -3.07 4.39 1.13
N THR A 62 -4.38 4.36 1.38
CA THR A 62 -4.99 3.34 2.25
C THR A 62 -6.04 2.55 1.46
N LYS A 63 -6.01 1.24 1.62
CA LYS A 63 -6.99 0.30 1.10
C LYS A 63 -7.53 -0.56 2.24
N VAL A 64 -8.76 -1.04 2.08
CA VAL A 64 -9.40 -1.96 3.03
C VAL A 64 -9.49 -3.32 2.36
N THR A 65 -9.19 -4.38 3.10
CA THR A 65 -9.30 -5.75 2.58
C THR A 65 -10.76 -6.12 2.31
N ASN A 66 -10.96 -6.83 1.20
CA ASN A 66 -12.28 -7.32 0.79
C ASN A 66 -12.73 -8.54 1.61
N ALA A 67 -13.87 -9.17 1.22
CA ALA A 67 -14.42 -10.35 1.90
C ALA A 67 -13.47 -11.55 1.93
N GLU A 68 -12.54 -11.65 0.97
CA GLU A 68 -11.50 -12.69 0.91
C GLU A 68 -10.19 -12.25 1.61
N GLY A 69 -10.20 -11.14 2.35
CA GLY A 69 -9.03 -10.59 3.02
C GLY A 69 -7.96 -10.04 2.08
N LYS A 70 -8.29 -9.80 0.81
CA LYS A 70 -7.35 -9.34 -0.22
C LYS A 70 -7.30 -7.82 -0.31
N TYR A 71 -6.11 -7.30 -0.61
CA TYR A 71 -5.89 -5.91 -0.95
C TYR A 71 -5.07 -5.79 -2.23
N ARG A 72 -5.18 -4.65 -2.92
CA ARG A 72 -4.39 -4.37 -4.12
C ARG A 72 -4.18 -2.87 -4.31
N PHE A 73 -2.91 -2.50 -4.55
CA PHE A 73 -2.48 -1.19 -4.99
C PHE A 73 -2.00 -1.29 -6.44
N VAL A 74 -2.46 -0.40 -7.30
CA VAL A 74 -2.13 -0.38 -8.73
C VAL A 74 -1.54 0.98 -9.10
N ALA A 75 -0.96 1.05 -10.29
CA ALA A 75 -0.39 2.28 -10.83
C ALA A 75 0.71 2.87 -9.92
N LEU A 76 1.52 2.00 -9.33
CA LEU A 76 2.62 2.40 -8.45
C LEU A 76 3.86 2.73 -9.29
N PRO A 77 4.45 3.92 -9.16
CA PRO A 77 5.77 4.21 -9.70
C PRO A 77 6.81 3.21 -9.20
N ARG A 78 7.88 3.03 -9.96
CA ARG A 78 9.04 2.28 -9.44
C ARG A 78 9.57 2.98 -8.19
N GLY A 79 9.88 2.21 -7.16
CA GLY A 79 10.36 2.79 -5.91
C GLY A 79 10.38 1.80 -4.76
N THR A 80 10.72 2.29 -3.58
CA THR A 80 10.69 1.53 -2.33
C THR A 80 9.50 1.97 -1.50
N TYR A 81 8.72 1.01 -1.03
CA TYR A 81 7.47 1.21 -0.32
C TYR A 81 7.49 0.59 1.07
N ALA A 82 6.67 1.13 1.96
CA ALA A 82 6.34 0.52 3.23
C ALA A 82 4.83 0.23 3.27
N LEU A 83 4.49 -0.96 3.73
CA LEU A 83 3.13 -1.42 3.98
C LEU A 83 2.89 -1.49 5.49
N GLU A 84 1.73 -1.03 5.92
CA GLU A 84 1.27 -1.12 7.30
C GLU A 84 -0.16 -1.67 7.31
N ALA A 85 -0.38 -2.79 7.98
CA ALA A 85 -1.71 -3.39 8.12
C ALA A 85 -2.20 -3.26 9.56
N SER A 86 -3.43 -2.80 9.73
CA SER A 86 -4.07 -2.61 11.02
C SER A 86 -5.53 -3.07 10.99
N LEU A 87 -5.98 -3.65 12.09
CA LEU A 87 -7.37 -4.02 12.31
C LEU A 87 -7.65 -3.93 13.82
N LEU A 88 -8.86 -3.48 14.18
CA LEU A 88 -9.27 -3.38 15.58
C LEU A 88 -9.16 -4.75 16.28
N GLY A 89 -8.48 -4.79 17.42
CA GLY A 89 -8.23 -6.03 18.18
C GLY A 89 -6.98 -6.81 17.72
N PHE A 90 -6.22 -6.28 16.76
CA PHE A 90 -4.99 -6.89 16.28
C PHE A 90 -3.79 -5.95 16.43
N VAL A 91 -2.61 -6.53 16.53
CA VAL A 91 -1.35 -5.78 16.51
C VAL A 91 -1.07 -5.31 15.10
N THR A 92 -0.79 -4.02 14.93
CA THR A 92 -0.38 -3.45 13.63
C THR A 92 0.94 -4.06 13.16
N VAL A 93 0.96 -4.51 11.92
CA VAL A 93 2.15 -5.08 11.27
C VAL A 93 2.65 -4.13 10.19
N LYS A 94 3.97 -3.90 10.19
CA LYS A 94 4.64 -3.08 9.20
C LYS A 94 5.65 -3.91 8.41
N LYS A 95 5.69 -3.69 7.09
CA LYS A 95 6.63 -4.28 6.14
C LYS A 95 7.31 -3.17 5.38
N ASP A 96 8.57 -2.94 5.67
CA ASP A 96 9.41 -1.95 4.98
C ASP A 96 10.18 -2.57 3.81
N ASP A 97 10.85 -1.73 3.01
CA ASP A 97 11.77 -2.12 1.93
C ASP A 97 11.13 -2.95 0.80
N VAL A 98 9.85 -2.72 0.52
CA VAL A 98 9.16 -3.35 -0.62
C VAL A 98 9.54 -2.62 -1.91
N LYS A 99 10.35 -3.27 -2.74
CA LYS A 99 10.79 -2.71 -4.03
C LYS A 99 9.80 -3.04 -5.13
N VAL A 100 9.26 -2.03 -5.77
CA VAL A 100 8.35 -2.15 -6.92
C VAL A 100 9.08 -1.80 -8.20
N PHE A 101 8.99 -2.65 -9.21
CA PHE A 101 9.51 -2.42 -10.55
C PHE A 101 8.38 -2.24 -11.55
N VAL A 102 8.73 -1.61 -12.67
CA VAL A 102 7.79 -1.36 -13.77
C VAL A 102 7.32 -2.68 -14.38
N GLY A 103 6.00 -2.79 -14.58
CA GLY A 103 5.39 -3.99 -15.17
C GLY A 103 5.28 -5.19 -14.23
N GLU A 104 5.69 -5.06 -12.98
CA GLU A 104 5.69 -6.14 -11.99
C GLU A 104 4.49 -6.02 -11.04
N THR A 105 3.92 -7.17 -10.67
CA THR A 105 2.97 -7.30 -9.57
C THR A 105 3.63 -8.11 -8.46
N ILE A 106 3.80 -7.49 -7.29
CA ILE A 106 4.42 -8.12 -6.14
C ILE A 106 3.32 -8.60 -5.20
N THR A 107 3.38 -9.86 -4.79
CA THR A 107 2.44 -10.41 -3.80
C THR A 107 3.08 -10.39 -2.41
N ILE A 108 2.42 -9.71 -1.46
CA ILE A 108 2.83 -9.62 -0.06
C ILE A 108 1.66 -9.97 0.83
N ASP A 109 1.77 -11.08 1.52
CA ASP A 109 0.80 -11.49 2.54
C ASP A 109 1.23 -10.94 3.90
N LEU A 110 0.26 -10.40 4.65
CA LEU A 110 0.48 -9.80 5.97
C LEU A 110 -0.27 -10.60 7.02
N THR A 111 0.44 -11.03 8.07
CA THR A 111 -0.16 -11.79 9.17
C THR A 111 -0.21 -10.90 10.41
N LEU A 112 -1.44 -10.63 10.89
CA LEU A 112 -1.68 -9.88 12.11
C LEU A 112 -1.84 -10.84 13.29
N LYS A 113 -1.31 -10.45 14.44
CA LYS A 113 -1.51 -11.18 15.69
C LYS A 113 -2.63 -10.54 16.48
N ILE A 114 -3.44 -11.32 17.17
CA ILE A 114 -4.45 -10.80 18.09
C ILE A 114 -3.73 -9.99 19.15
N GLY A 115 -4.04 -8.68 19.21
CA GLY A 115 -3.57 -7.81 20.26
C GLY A 115 -4.35 -8.12 21.52
N LYS A 116 -3.67 -8.36 22.66
CA LYS A 116 -4.30 -8.10 23.92
C LYS A 116 -4.59 -6.60 23.96
N LEU A 117 -5.80 -6.23 24.36
CA LEU A 117 -6.12 -4.84 24.65
C LEU A 117 -5.21 -4.44 25.81
N GLU A 118 -3.98 -4.02 25.52
CA GLU A 118 -3.25 -3.18 26.43
C GLU A 118 -4.01 -1.87 26.39
N GLU A 119 -4.81 -1.64 27.44
CA GLU A 119 -5.14 -0.28 27.81
C GLU A 119 -3.82 0.46 27.77
N GLU A 120 -3.72 1.46 26.92
CA GLU A 120 -2.61 2.39 26.94
C GLU A 120 -2.69 3.09 28.31
N VAL A 121 -2.06 2.45 29.30
CA VAL A 121 -1.80 3.09 30.58
C VAL A 121 -0.79 4.18 30.24
N THR A 122 -1.32 5.34 29.93
CA THR A 122 -0.56 6.57 29.93
C THR A 122 -0.10 6.75 31.37
N VAL A 123 1.06 6.20 31.69
CA VAL A 123 1.79 6.53 32.88
C VAL A 123 2.19 7.98 32.67
N LYS A 124 1.34 8.91 33.09
CA LYS A 124 1.76 10.26 33.40
C LYS A 124 2.80 10.09 34.48
N ALA A 125 4.06 10.27 34.12
CA ALA A 125 5.13 10.40 35.09
C ALA A 125 4.70 11.50 36.04
N ALA A 126 4.34 11.13 37.26
CA ALA A 126 4.13 12.09 38.33
C ALA A 126 5.46 12.84 38.45
N ALA A 127 5.42 14.13 38.23
CA ALA A 127 6.56 14.99 38.49
C ALA A 127 7.03 14.72 39.93
N PRO A 128 8.32 14.51 40.15
CA PRO A 128 8.80 14.34 41.49
C PRO A 128 8.47 15.61 42.27
N VAL A 129 7.66 15.45 43.30
CA VAL A 129 7.44 16.53 44.27
C VAL A 129 8.77 16.71 44.99
N VAL A 130 9.48 17.75 44.61
CA VAL A 130 10.65 18.20 45.36
C VAL A 130 10.12 18.79 46.67
N ASP A 131 10.17 17.99 47.71
CA ASP A 131 9.90 18.44 49.06
C ASP A 131 11.10 19.31 49.52
N VAL A 132 10.95 20.61 49.36
CA VAL A 132 11.90 21.58 49.89
C VAL A 132 11.69 21.62 51.38
N LYS A 133 12.39 20.78 52.11
CA LYS A 133 12.51 20.95 53.56
C LYS A 133 13.21 22.27 53.82
N ASP A 134 12.39 23.20 54.26
CA ASP A 134 12.80 24.46 54.85
C ASP A 134 13.70 24.15 56.06
N THR A 135 15.00 24.35 55.92
CA THR A 135 15.93 24.28 57.03
C THR A 135 15.94 25.65 57.68
N GLN A 136 15.09 25.80 58.68
CA GLN A 136 15.24 26.92 59.61
C GLN A 136 16.53 26.73 60.40
N MET A 137 17.53 27.49 60.01
CA MET A 137 18.67 27.74 60.91
C MET A 137 18.25 28.72 61.96
N ASN A 138 18.10 28.23 63.15
CA ASN A 138 18.00 29.03 64.34
C ASN A 138 19.40 29.38 64.80
N ALA A 139 19.72 30.63 64.78
CA ALA A 139 20.91 31.17 65.43
C ALA A 139 20.54 31.66 66.84
#